data_b2e476e454369c79ea40249150579d8b
#
_entry.id   b2e476e454369c79ea40249150579d8b
#
_cell.length_a   1.000
_cell.length_b   1.000
_cell.length_c   1.000
_cell.angle_alpha   90.00
_cell.angle_beta   90.00
_cell.angle_gamma   90.00
#
_symmetry.space_group_name_H-M   'P 1'
#
loop_
_entity.id
_entity.type
_entity.pdbx_description
1 polymer ?
#
loop_
_entity_poly.entity_id
_entity_poly.type
_entity_poly.pdbx_seq_one_letter_code
_entity_poly.pdbx_strand_id
1 'polypeptide(L)'
;YLTGMLVLVYNIVQTVRNSDAIEDELAEAPALQDISSKRFRGEKYHTWLERRPIQMAILATVAILIGGIIQIVPTIMVKSNIPTIASVKPYTPLELEGRDLYIREGCVSCHSQSVRPFRSEVERYGPQAKAGEFVYDHPFLWGSKRTGPDLQRVGQKYNDNWHFNHFWSPQSISAGSIMPSYKWL
;
A
#
# COMPACT_ATOMS: atom_id res chain seq x y z
N TYR A 1 -4.79 -15.54 -19.41
CA TYR A 1 -3.37 -15.48 -19.04
C TYR A 1 -2.51 -16.41 -19.92
N LEU A 2 -2.83 -17.70 -20.02
CA LEU A 2 -2.05 -18.67 -20.82
C LEU A 2 -1.94 -18.27 -22.29
N THR A 3 -3.02 -17.85 -22.90
CA THR A 3 -3.05 -17.39 -24.30
C THR A 3 -2.16 -16.16 -24.52
N GLY A 4 -2.19 -15.21 -23.59
CA GLY A 4 -1.32 -14.03 -23.66
C GLY A 4 0.17 -14.38 -23.53
N MET A 5 0.54 -15.34 -22.67
CA MET A 5 1.90 -15.83 -22.58
C MET A 5 2.36 -16.52 -23.87
N LEU A 6 1.51 -17.33 -24.49
CA LEU A 6 1.83 -18.00 -25.76
C LEU A 6 2.04 -16.99 -26.89
N VAL A 7 1.21 -15.96 -26.98
CA VAL A 7 1.37 -14.87 -27.96
C VAL A 7 2.66 -14.09 -27.72
N LEU A 8 2.99 -13.81 -26.45
CA LEU A 8 4.25 -13.13 -26.09
C LEU A 8 5.48 -13.97 -26.52
N VAL A 9 5.49 -15.26 -26.18
CA VAL A 9 6.58 -16.18 -26.57
C VAL A 9 6.68 -16.27 -28.09
N TYR A 10 5.56 -16.39 -28.78
CA TYR A 10 5.53 -16.39 -30.24
C TYR A 10 6.14 -15.11 -30.82
N ASN A 11 5.75 -13.95 -30.34
CA ASN A 11 6.30 -12.67 -30.79
C ASN A 11 7.80 -12.56 -30.53
N ILE A 12 8.28 -12.96 -29.34
CA ILE A 12 9.73 -12.97 -29.06
C ILE A 12 10.48 -13.88 -30.00
N VAL A 13 9.99 -15.10 -30.24
CA VAL A 13 10.61 -16.04 -31.14
C VAL A 13 10.65 -15.50 -32.59
N GLN A 14 9.56 -14.87 -33.04
CA GLN A 14 9.52 -14.27 -34.38
C GLN A 14 10.46 -13.07 -34.50
N THR A 15 10.55 -12.24 -33.47
CA THR A 15 11.48 -11.11 -33.42
C THR A 15 12.94 -11.61 -33.52
N VAL A 16 13.31 -12.61 -32.72
CA VAL A 16 14.68 -13.16 -32.73
C VAL A 16 15.01 -13.86 -34.05
N ARG A 17 14.05 -14.58 -34.65
CA ARG A 17 14.28 -15.28 -35.91
C ARG A 17 14.36 -14.36 -37.14
N ASN A 18 13.62 -13.26 -37.13
CA ASN A 18 13.49 -12.33 -38.24
C ASN A 18 14.32 -11.04 -38.03
N SER A 19 15.03 -10.90 -36.90
CA SER A 19 15.99 -9.82 -36.70
C SER A 19 17.26 -10.18 -37.50
N ASP A 20 17.43 -9.53 -38.64
CA ASP A 20 18.78 -9.40 -39.20
C ASP A 20 19.62 -8.67 -38.15
N ALA A 21 20.86 -9.17 -37.93
CA ALA A 21 21.77 -8.45 -37.03
C ALA A 21 21.92 -7.02 -37.58
N ILE A 22 21.31 -6.07 -36.86
CA ILE A 22 21.46 -4.66 -37.20
C ILE A 22 22.89 -4.32 -36.86
N GLU A 23 23.73 -4.21 -37.92
CA GLU A 23 25.00 -3.51 -37.77
C GLU A 23 24.69 -2.13 -37.18
N ASP A 24 25.53 -1.66 -36.25
CA ASP A 24 25.40 -0.36 -35.60
C ASP A 24 25.46 0.77 -36.66
N GLU A 25 24.40 0.94 -37.42
CA GLU A 25 24.19 2.15 -38.18
C GLU A 25 23.87 3.26 -37.20
N LEU A 26 24.71 4.29 -37.16
CA LEU A 26 24.44 5.51 -36.46
C LEU A 26 23.07 6.05 -36.92
N ALA A 27 22.05 5.88 -36.09
CA ALA A 27 20.71 6.41 -36.38
C ALA A 27 20.80 7.93 -36.49
N GLU A 28 20.78 8.48 -37.68
CA GLU A 28 20.62 9.90 -37.90
C GLU A 28 19.19 10.30 -37.50
N ALA A 29 19.05 10.79 -36.29
CA ALA A 29 17.80 11.39 -35.87
C ALA A 29 17.61 12.71 -36.61
N PRO A 30 16.50 12.91 -37.33
CA PRO A 30 16.21 14.22 -37.93
C PRO A 30 16.19 15.29 -36.86
N ALA A 31 16.72 16.48 -37.18
CA ALA A 31 16.73 17.60 -36.24
C ALA A 31 15.33 17.84 -35.67
N LEU A 32 15.25 18.02 -34.37
CA LEU A 32 14.01 18.32 -33.65
C LEU A 32 13.35 19.55 -34.28
N GLN A 33 12.25 19.33 -35.01
CA GLN A 33 11.45 20.45 -35.50
C GLN A 33 10.64 20.99 -34.33
N ASP A 34 10.67 22.29 -34.13
CA ASP A 34 9.79 22.97 -33.17
C ASP A 34 8.34 22.95 -33.70
N ILE A 35 7.61 21.93 -33.35
CA ILE A 35 6.19 21.75 -33.71
C ILE A 35 5.25 22.28 -32.62
N SER A 36 5.80 22.92 -31.57
CA SER A 36 5.04 23.32 -30.39
C SER A 36 3.97 24.38 -30.69
N SER A 37 4.18 25.22 -31.72
CA SER A 37 3.33 26.39 -32.03
C SER A 37 2.34 26.15 -33.16
N LYS A 38 2.50 25.12 -33.99
CA LYS A 38 1.65 24.94 -35.21
C LYS A 38 0.69 23.76 -35.03
N ARG A 39 -0.61 24.04 -35.20
CA ARG A 39 -1.63 22.99 -35.34
C ARG A 39 -1.60 22.44 -36.76
N PHE A 40 -1.31 21.16 -36.91
CA PHE A 40 -1.33 20.53 -38.21
C PHE A 40 -2.79 20.34 -38.69
N ARG A 41 -3.02 20.59 -40.00
CA ARG A 41 -4.35 20.42 -40.60
C ARG A 41 -4.81 18.96 -40.44
N GLY A 42 -5.98 18.75 -39.81
CA GLY A 42 -6.49 17.42 -39.49
C GLY A 42 -5.98 16.78 -38.21
N GLU A 43 -5.18 17.49 -37.41
CA GLU A 43 -4.70 17.01 -36.11
C GLU A 43 -5.86 16.83 -35.14
N LYS A 44 -6.00 15.63 -34.55
CA LYS A 44 -6.96 15.36 -33.49
C LYS A 44 -6.55 16.03 -32.19
N TYR A 45 -7.52 16.36 -31.35
CA TYR A 45 -7.26 17.10 -30.10
C TYR A 45 -6.25 16.39 -29.19
N HIS A 46 -6.33 15.06 -29.04
CA HIS A 46 -5.40 14.30 -28.22
C HIS A 46 -3.97 14.36 -28.76
N THR A 47 -3.77 14.19 -30.09
CA THR A 47 -2.45 14.30 -30.73
C THR A 47 -1.86 15.71 -30.58
N TRP A 48 -2.71 16.74 -30.65
CA TRP A 48 -2.31 18.12 -30.39
C TRP A 48 -1.81 18.29 -28.95
N LEU A 49 -2.47 17.67 -27.97
CA LEU A 49 -2.11 17.74 -26.56
C LEU A 49 -0.83 16.96 -26.25
N GLU A 50 -0.69 15.75 -26.83
CA GLU A 50 0.49 14.88 -26.65
C GLU A 50 1.78 15.53 -27.15
N ARG A 51 1.68 16.35 -28.19
CA ARG A 51 2.81 17.11 -28.73
C ARG A 51 3.22 18.33 -27.90
N ARG A 52 2.47 18.63 -26.85
CA ARG A 52 2.72 19.79 -25.96
C ARG A 52 2.81 19.33 -24.50
N PRO A 53 3.94 18.71 -24.11
CA PRO A 53 4.06 18.03 -22.82
C PRO A 53 3.82 18.98 -21.64
N ILE A 54 4.21 20.24 -21.72
CA ILE A 54 3.97 21.23 -20.67
C ILE A 54 2.47 21.50 -20.51
N GLN A 55 1.75 21.73 -21.61
CA GLN A 55 0.31 21.98 -21.56
C GLN A 55 -0.45 20.74 -21.08
N MET A 56 -0.05 19.57 -21.54
CA MET A 56 -0.61 18.31 -21.09
C MET A 56 -0.39 18.12 -19.58
N ALA A 57 0.81 18.39 -19.08
CA ALA A 57 1.13 18.29 -17.66
C ALA A 57 0.30 19.27 -16.82
N ILE A 58 0.15 20.52 -17.25
CA ILE A 58 -0.66 21.53 -16.56
C ILE A 58 -2.14 21.07 -16.52
N LEU A 59 -2.72 20.68 -17.66
CA LEU A 59 -4.11 20.25 -17.72
C LEU A 59 -4.38 18.99 -16.90
N ALA A 60 -3.46 18.02 -16.93
CA ALA A 60 -3.53 16.82 -16.10
C ALA A 60 -3.48 17.16 -14.61
N THR A 61 -2.54 18.05 -14.21
CA THR A 61 -2.43 18.51 -12.81
C THR A 61 -3.70 19.22 -12.36
N VAL A 62 -4.25 20.12 -13.18
CA VAL A 62 -5.51 20.81 -12.87
C VAL A 62 -6.67 19.82 -12.71
N ALA A 63 -6.79 18.84 -13.60
CA ALA A 63 -7.83 17.82 -13.51
C ALA A 63 -7.71 16.98 -12.22
N ILE A 64 -6.48 16.57 -11.86
CA ILE A 64 -6.19 15.84 -10.62
C ILE A 64 -6.52 16.69 -9.39
N LEU A 65 -6.16 17.97 -9.38
CA LEU A 65 -6.45 18.87 -8.27
C LEU A 65 -7.96 19.08 -8.11
N ILE A 66 -8.70 19.27 -9.19
CA ILE A 66 -10.16 19.42 -9.14
C ILE A 66 -10.78 18.14 -8.55
N GLY A 67 -10.42 16.97 -9.06
CA GLY A 67 -10.93 15.69 -8.54
C GLY A 67 -10.55 15.45 -7.08
N GLY A 68 -9.31 15.76 -6.71
CA GLY A 68 -8.84 15.67 -5.33
C GLY A 68 -9.58 16.60 -4.38
N ILE A 69 -9.80 17.86 -4.76
CA ILE A 69 -10.52 18.83 -3.94
C ILE A 69 -11.98 18.40 -3.73
N ILE A 70 -12.66 17.96 -4.78
CA ILE A 70 -14.06 17.48 -4.70
C ILE A 70 -14.19 16.32 -3.72
N GLN A 71 -13.19 15.46 -3.60
CA GLN A 71 -13.20 14.32 -2.70
C GLN A 71 -12.69 14.66 -1.29
N ILE A 72 -11.59 15.40 -1.18
CA ILE A 72 -10.91 15.68 0.09
C ILE A 72 -11.71 16.68 0.95
N VAL A 73 -12.22 17.75 0.34
CA VAL A 73 -12.93 18.80 1.08
C VAL A 73 -14.17 18.27 1.81
N PRO A 74 -15.08 17.52 1.19
CA PRO A 74 -16.21 16.91 1.91
C PRO A 74 -15.75 15.92 2.98
N THR A 75 -14.72 15.13 2.71
CA THR A 75 -14.19 14.16 3.67
C THR A 75 -13.70 14.83 4.96
N ILE A 76 -13.06 15.99 4.85
CA ILE A 76 -12.57 16.75 6.00
C ILE A 76 -13.70 17.53 6.69
N MET A 77 -14.63 18.11 5.92
CA MET A 77 -15.68 18.98 6.45
C MET A 77 -16.85 18.23 7.10
N VAL A 78 -17.18 17.05 6.59
CA VAL A 78 -18.31 16.25 7.07
C VAL A 78 -17.89 15.44 8.29
N LYS A 79 -18.24 15.91 9.48
CA LYS A 79 -17.89 15.26 10.77
C LYS A 79 -18.36 13.81 10.86
N SER A 80 -19.47 13.45 10.24
CA SER A 80 -19.98 12.07 10.21
C SER A 80 -19.09 11.10 9.43
N ASN A 81 -18.19 11.60 8.59
CA ASN A 81 -17.21 10.75 7.87
C ASN A 81 -16.05 10.33 8.79
N ILE A 82 -15.90 10.98 9.96
CA ILE A 82 -14.87 10.61 10.93
C ILE A 82 -15.56 9.76 12.00
N PRO A 83 -15.45 8.43 11.94
CA PRO A 83 -16.06 7.56 12.92
C PRO A 83 -15.41 7.79 14.28
N THR A 84 -16.23 7.92 15.32
CA THR A 84 -15.75 8.05 16.71
C THR A 84 -16.41 7.00 17.58
N ILE A 85 -15.65 6.46 18.53
CA ILE A 85 -16.12 5.53 19.56
C ILE A 85 -15.76 6.14 20.90
N ALA A 86 -16.74 6.40 21.73
CA ALA A 86 -16.57 7.14 23.01
C ALA A 86 -15.58 6.46 23.98
N SER A 87 -15.42 5.15 23.90
CA SER A 87 -14.48 4.40 24.74
C SER A 87 -13.04 4.46 24.24
N VAL A 88 -12.81 4.86 23.00
CA VAL A 88 -11.45 4.98 22.42
C VAL A 88 -10.85 6.31 22.88
N LYS A 89 -9.72 6.22 23.55
CA LYS A 89 -8.98 7.37 24.09
C LYS A 89 -7.62 7.47 23.45
N PRO A 90 -6.98 8.67 23.45
CA PRO A 90 -5.58 8.80 23.08
C PRO A 90 -4.69 7.87 23.90
N TYR A 91 -3.60 7.40 23.28
CA TYR A 91 -2.61 6.57 23.96
C TYR A 91 -2.00 7.29 25.18
N THR A 92 -1.84 6.57 26.26
CA THR A 92 -0.95 6.99 27.35
C THR A 92 0.51 7.00 26.88
N PRO A 93 1.43 7.70 27.56
CA PRO A 93 2.83 7.72 27.18
C PRO A 93 3.45 6.32 27.04
N LEU A 94 3.13 5.40 27.93
CA LEU A 94 3.62 4.03 27.90
C LEU A 94 3.06 3.22 26.74
N GLU A 95 1.77 3.36 26.45
CA GLU A 95 1.14 2.71 25.30
C GLU A 95 1.70 3.24 23.98
N LEU A 96 1.97 4.55 23.91
CA LEU A 96 2.58 5.16 22.73
C LEU A 96 4.00 4.64 22.50
N GLU A 97 4.81 4.54 23.57
CA GLU A 97 6.15 3.95 23.49
C GLU A 97 6.11 2.49 23.03
N GLY A 98 5.18 1.71 23.57
CA GLY A 98 4.96 0.33 23.14
C GLY A 98 4.57 0.24 21.66
N ARG A 99 3.75 1.18 21.17
CA ARG A 99 3.41 1.29 19.76
C ARG A 99 4.63 1.65 18.90
N ASP A 100 5.46 2.57 19.35
CA ASP A 100 6.68 2.96 18.64
C ASP A 100 7.70 1.81 18.58
N LEU A 101 7.82 1.03 19.65
CA LEU A 101 8.58 -0.22 19.68
C LEU A 101 8.04 -1.23 18.67
N TYR A 102 6.73 -1.42 18.61
CA TYR A 102 6.07 -2.32 17.66
C TYR A 102 6.38 -1.95 16.21
N ILE A 103 6.40 -0.65 15.89
CA ILE A 103 6.77 -0.14 14.56
C ILE A 103 8.26 -0.34 14.31
N ARG A 104 9.12 0.04 15.25
CA ARG A 104 10.57 -0.01 15.14
C ARG A 104 11.09 -1.42 14.94
N GLU A 105 10.56 -2.38 15.69
CA GLU A 105 10.94 -3.79 15.60
C GLU A 105 10.29 -4.52 14.40
N GLY A 106 9.45 -3.84 13.64
CA GLY A 106 8.85 -4.37 12.41
C GLY A 106 7.79 -5.44 12.65
N CYS A 107 7.16 -5.50 13.82
CA CYS A 107 6.17 -6.49 14.18
C CYS A 107 4.98 -6.52 13.20
N VAL A 108 4.62 -5.36 12.63
CA VAL A 108 3.56 -5.21 11.63
C VAL A 108 3.81 -6.00 10.33
N SER A 109 5.06 -6.38 10.05
CA SER A 109 5.39 -7.17 8.87
C SER A 109 4.90 -8.62 8.96
N CYS A 110 4.75 -9.14 10.18
CA CYS A 110 4.29 -10.51 10.45
C CYS A 110 2.91 -10.56 11.11
N HIS A 111 2.54 -9.52 11.85
CA HIS A 111 1.27 -9.39 12.56
C HIS A 111 0.41 -8.29 11.99
N SER A 112 -0.90 -8.46 12.04
CA SER A 112 -1.88 -7.40 11.77
C SER A 112 -2.53 -6.92 13.06
N GLN A 113 -3.05 -5.70 13.04
CA GLN A 113 -3.91 -5.15 14.10
C GLN A 113 -5.25 -4.71 13.49
N SER A 114 -5.93 -5.63 12.82
CA SER A 114 -7.24 -5.38 12.21
C SER A 114 -7.96 -6.68 11.96
N VAL A 115 -8.90 -7.02 12.82
CA VAL A 115 -9.77 -8.19 12.61
C VAL A 115 -10.74 -7.88 11.46
N ARG A 116 -10.61 -8.62 10.35
CA ARG A 116 -11.45 -8.45 9.16
C ARG A 116 -12.85 -9.01 9.38
N PRO A 117 -13.88 -8.56 8.61
CA PRO A 117 -15.28 -8.98 8.78
C PRO A 117 -15.56 -10.38 8.19
N PHE A 118 -14.59 -11.29 8.23
CA PHE A 118 -14.77 -12.67 7.83
C PHE A 118 -15.14 -13.54 9.02
N ARG A 119 -16.10 -14.43 8.86
CA ARG A 119 -16.57 -15.30 9.92
C ARG A 119 -15.43 -16.04 10.61
N SER A 120 -14.53 -16.64 9.85
CA SER A 120 -13.36 -17.36 10.35
C SER A 120 -12.43 -16.51 11.21
N GLU A 121 -12.31 -15.20 10.91
CA GLU A 121 -11.49 -14.29 11.69
C GLU A 121 -12.18 -13.84 12.96
N VAL A 122 -13.45 -13.52 12.85
CA VAL A 122 -14.26 -13.14 14.02
C VAL A 122 -14.34 -14.27 15.04
N GLU A 123 -14.52 -15.52 14.58
CA GLU A 123 -14.51 -16.69 15.44
C GLU A 123 -13.14 -16.93 16.10
N ARG A 124 -12.05 -16.63 15.39
CA ARG A 124 -10.68 -16.86 15.87
C ARG A 124 -10.14 -15.75 16.77
N TYR A 125 -10.36 -14.50 16.39
CA TYR A 125 -9.71 -13.33 16.99
C TYR A 125 -10.66 -12.48 17.84
N GLY A 126 -11.96 -12.58 17.63
CA GLY A 126 -12.97 -11.76 18.29
C GLY A 126 -13.65 -10.76 17.33
N PRO A 127 -14.41 -9.79 17.87
CA PRO A 127 -15.22 -8.89 17.05
C PRO A 127 -14.40 -8.16 15.97
N GLN A 128 -15.01 -8.00 14.78
CA GLN A 128 -14.38 -7.27 13.68
C GLN A 128 -13.96 -5.86 14.09
N ALA A 129 -12.90 -5.37 13.49
CA ALA A 129 -12.40 -4.02 13.67
C ALA A 129 -13.39 -2.98 13.15
N LYS A 130 -13.55 -1.88 13.89
CA LYS A 130 -14.36 -0.73 13.50
C LYS A 130 -13.45 0.46 13.20
N ALA A 131 -13.77 1.24 12.19
CA ALA A 131 -12.94 2.38 11.78
C ALA A 131 -12.66 3.37 12.92
N GLY A 132 -13.62 3.57 13.84
CA GLY A 132 -13.45 4.43 15.00
C GLY A 132 -12.43 3.94 16.04
N GLU A 133 -11.97 2.69 15.96
CA GLU A 133 -10.94 2.17 16.85
C GLU A 133 -9.55 2.73 16.51
N PHE A 134 -9.35 3.22 15.29
CA PHE A 134 -8.07 3.65 14.74
C PHE A 134 -7.89 5.17 14.64
N VAL A 135 -8.76 5.95 15.24
CA VAL A 135 -8.73 7.43 15.10
C VAL A 135 -7.43 8.08 15.59
N TYR A 136 -6.69 7.42 16.45
CA TYR A 136 -5.38 7.87 16.96
C TYR A 136 -4.19 7.13 16.34
N ASP A 137 -4.43 6.21 15.41
CA ASP A 137 -3.37 5.43 14.75
C ASP A 137 -2.86 6.13 13.49
N HIS A 138 -1.67 6.69 13.59
CA HIS A 138 -0.95 7.30 12.46
C HIS A 138 0.52 6.88 12.51
N PRO A 139 0.96 5.99 11.58
CA PRO A 139 0.21 5.28 10.54
C PRO A 139 -0.69 4.16 11.09
N PHE A 140 -1.64 3.70 10.27
CA PHE A 140 -2.43 2.52 10.57
C PHE A 140 -1.58 1.26 10.55
N LEU A 141 -1.71 0.42 11.59
CA LEU A 141 -0.93 -0.81 11.75
C LEU A 141 -1.74 -2.06 11.37
N TRP A 142 -2.57 -1.94 10.36
CA TRP A 142 -3.48 -3.02 9.95
C TRP A 142 -2.75 -4.28 9.50
N GLY A 143 -1.61 -4.14 8.82
CA GLY A 143 -0.84 -5.24 8.28
C GLY A 143 -1.56 -5.99 7.16
N SER A 144 -0.88 -6.25 6.06
CA SER A 144 -1.42 -7.02 4.93
C SER A 144 -1.10 -8.51 5.02
N LYS A 145 -0.09 -8.86 5.81
CA LYS A 145 0.39 -10.24 6.01
C LYS A 145 0.12 -10.69 7.44
N ARG A 146 -0.11 -11.99 7.59
CA ARG A 146 -0.32 -12.66 8.88
C ARG A 146 0.51 -13.93 8.94
N THR A 147 1.82 -13.76 8.97
CA THR A 147 2.74 -14.85 9.33
C THR A 147 2.47 -15.26 10.77
N GLY A 148 2.21 -14.29 11.64
CA GLY A 148 1.66 -14.47 12.98
C GLY A 148 0.17 -14.11 13.07
N PRO A 149 -0.48 -14.34 14.22
CA PRO A 149 -1.90 -14.00 14.44
C PRO A 149 -2.14 -12.49 14.45
N ASP A 150 -3.43 -12.09 14.26
CA ASP A 150 -3.87 -10.73 14.51
C ASP A 150 -3.79 -10.38 15.99
N LEU A 151 -3.30 -9.16 16.30
CA LEU A 151 -3.05 -8.71 17.66
C LEU A 151 -4.07 -7.70 18.19
N GLN A 152 -5.05 -7.26 17.39
CA GLN A 152 -5.99 -6.22 17.79
C GLN A 152 -6.80 -6.56 19.06
N ARG A 153 -7.08 -7.84 19.27
CA ARG A 153 -7.89 -8.33 20.41
C ARG A 153 -7.05 -9.11 21.44
N VAL A 154 -5.74 -8.84 21.50
CA VAL A 154 -4.83 -9.56 22.42
C VAL A 154 -4.85 -8.95 23.82
N GLY A 155 -5.22 -7.67 23.96
CA GLY A 155 -5.28 -7.00 25.27
C GLY A 155 -6.08 -7.80 26.29
N GLN A 156 -5.50 -8.03 27.46
CA GLN A 156 -6.04 -8.83 28.58
C GLN A 156 -6.31 -10.33 28.28
N LYS A 157 -5.93 -10.82 27.10
CA LYS A 157 -6.06 -12.25 26.77
C LYS A 157 -4.99 -13.10 27.45
N TYR A 158 -3.81 -12.58 27.59
CA TYR A 158 -2.66 -13.20 28.25
C TYR A 158 -2.12 -12.26 29.32
N ASN A 159 -1.49 -12.81 30.35
CA ASN A 159 -0.83 -12.02 31.39
C ASN A 159 0.55 -11.51 30.96
N ASP A 160 1.11 -10.56 31.72
CA ASP A 160 2.38 -9.92 31.39
C ASP A 160 3.54 -10.94 31.33
N ASN A 161 3.58 -11.91 32.24
CA ASN A 161 4.61 -12.97 32.25
C ASN A 161 4.57 -13.81 30.98
N TRP A 162 3.37 -14.07 30.43
CA TRP A 162 3.22 -14.75 29.15
C TRP A 162 3.85 -13.94 28.02
N HIS A 163 3.56 -12.64 27.96
CA HIS A 163 4.12 -11.75 26.94
C HIS A 163 5.64 -11.66 27.05
N PHE A 164 6.16 -11.48 28.26
CA PHE A 164 7.61 -11.46 28.50
C PHE A 164 8.28 -12.75 28.02
N ASN A 165 7.77 -13.91 28.40
CA ASN A 165 8.31 -15.20 27.97
C ASN A 165 8.17 -15.41 26.45
N HIS A 166 7.09 -14.89 25.86
CA HIS A 166 6.87 -14.99 24.43
C HIS A 166 7.89 -14.14 23.65
N PHE A 167 8.23 -12.95 24.11
CA PHE A 167 9.29 -12.15 23.49
C PHE A 167 10.68 -12.74 23.74
N TRP A 168 10.92 -13.28 24.92
CA TRP A 168 12.21 -13.91 25.26
C TRP A 168 12.49 -15.16 24.43
N SER A 169 11.52 -16.05 24.33
CA SER A 169 11.62 -17.31 23.58
C SER A 169 10.26 -17.73 23.02
N PRO A 170 9.86 -17.25 21.84
CA PRO A 170 8.57 -17.60 21.25
C PRO A 170 8.32 -19.11 21.12
N GLN A 171 9.37 -19.88 20.84
CA GLN A 171 9.30 -21.32 20.65
C GLN A 171 8.98 -22.06 21.96
N SER A 172 9.32 -21.51 23.11
CA SER A 172 8.99 -22.12 24.42
C SER A 172 7.49 -22.07 24.73
N ILE A 173 6.79 -21.06 24.16
CA ILE A 173 5.35 -20.87 24.32
C ILE A 173 4.58 -21.53 23.17
N SER A 174 5.08 -21.41 21.95
CA SER A 174 4.44 -21.95 20.74
C SER A 174 5.46 -22.78 19.97
N ALA A 175 5.40 -24.11 20.14
CA ALA A 175 6.27 -25.02 19.42
C ALA A 175 6.18 -24.81 17.91
N GLY A 176 7.32 -24.71 17.23
CA GLY A 176 7.39 -24.44 15.79
C GLY A 176 7.18 -22.98 15.38
N SER A 177 7.13 -22.05 16.35
CA SER A 177 7.06 -20.62 16.03
C SER A 177 8.30 -20.17 15.24
N ILE A 178 8.06 -19.41 14.17
CA ILE A 178 9.11 -18.75 13.37
C ILE A 178 9.38 -17.33 13.83
N MET A 179 8.66 -16.84 14.86
CA MET A 179 8.89 -15.54 15.45
C MET A 179 10.31 -15.49 16.05
N PRO A 180 11.12 -14.47 15.72
CA PRO A 180 12.42 -14.30 16.35
C PRO A 180 12.29 -13.94 17.83
N SER A 181 13.35 -14.16 18.60
CA SER A 181 13.41 -13.73 20.00
C SER A 181 13.75 -12.24 20.07
N TYR A 182 13.07 -11.53 20.96
CA TYR A 182 13.25 -10.09 21.22
C TYR A 182 13.69 -9.90 22.69
N LYS A 183 14.86 -10.45 23.05
CA LYS A 183 15.37 -10.47 24.43
C LYS A 183 15.73 -9.11 24.98
N TRP A 184 15.79 -8.09 24.14
CA TRP A 184 16.10 -6.70 24.50
C TRP A 184 14.88 -5.85 24.82
N LEU A 185 13.66 -6.38 24.63
CA LEU A 185 12.41 -5.81 25.07
C LEU A 185 12.05 -6.30 26.45
#